data_110b159a2bc7ac14d05d11192db3b0f9
#
_entry.id   110b159a2bc7ac14d05d11192db3b0f9
#
_cell.length_a   1.000
_cell.length_b   1.000
_cell.length_c   1.000
_cell.angle_alpha   90.00
_cell.angle_beta   90.00
_cell.angle_gamma   90.00
#
_symmetry.space_group_name_H-M   'P 1'
#
loop_
_entity.id
_entity.type
_entity.pdbx_description
1 polymer ?
#
loop_
_entity_poly.entity_id
_entity_poly.type
_entity_poly.pdbx_seq_one_letter_code
_entity_poly.pdbx_strand_id
1 'polypeptide(L)'
;MKIALIGYGKMGHEIEKIALSRGHEVVCKIDIDNPQDFDSPKFKNADVAIEFTAPTQAYGNIMKCFKNGVKVVSGSTGWMEDHREEMKELCKDGSNTLFWSSNFSIGVALFSKVNTYLAKLMNGYPMYEVRMSETHHIHKLDAPSGTAITLAEGIISQLDRKTGWSKGTVLNADGTVTGSTEYLPSDVRIDSIREGEIAGIHEITYDSSADFIKIIHFAKDRSGLALGAVLAAEYTAGKKGFLCMDDLMNSLS
;
A
#
# COMPACT_ATOMS: atom_id res chain seq x y z
N MET A 1 19.95 -0.97 12.63
CA MET A 1 19.04 -1.81 13.43
C MET A 1 19.08 -3.25 12.95
N LYS A 2 18.58 -4.17 13.78
CA LYS A 2 18.47 -5.59 13.50
C LYS A 2 17.07 -5.91 13.00
N ILE A 3 16.97 -6.46 11.79
CA ILE A 3 15.70 -6.76 11.12
C ILE A 3 15.52 -8.28 11.03
N ALA A 4 14.33 -8.77 11.37
CA ALA A 4 13.89 -10.11 10.98
C ALA A 4 12.99 -10.01 9.75
N LEU A 5 13.13 -10.91 8.80
CA LEU A 5 12.25 -11.03 7.64
C LEU A 5 11.34 -12.24 7.80
N ILE A 6 10.04 -12.03 7.63
CA ILE A 6 9.01 -13.08 7.66
C ILE A 6 8.36 -13.13 6.29
N GLY A 7 8.54 -14.24 5.57
CA GLY A 7 8.30 -14.37 4.15
C GLY A 7 9.54 -13.96 3.33
N TYR A 8 10.25 -14.96 2.78
CA TYR A 8 11.49 -14.72 2.05
C TYR A 8 11.34 -15.04 0.55
N GLY A 9 10.19 -14.63 -0.01
CA GLY A 9 9.93 -14.65 -1.45
C GLY A 9 10.49 -13.41 -2.17
N LYS A 10 9.90 -13.05 -3.32
CA LYS A 10 10.33 -11.89 -4.14
C LYS A 10 10.46 -10.59 -3.35
N MET A 11 9.48 -10.28 -2.49
CA MET A 11 9.52 -9.08 -1.65
C MET A 11 10.59 -9.18 -0.56
N GLY A 12 10.72 -10.31 0.11
CA GLY A 12 11.73 -10.53 1.15
C GLY A 12 13.15 -10.31 0.63
N HIS A 13 13.47 -10.78 -0.56
CA HIS A 13 14.77 -10.56 -1.21
C HIS A 13 15.03 -9.07 -1.51
N GLU A 14 14.04 -8.34 -2.04
CA GLU A 14 14.21 -6.90 -2.31
C GLU A 14 14.31 -6.09 -1.02
N ILE A 15 13.54 -6.43 0.01
CA ILE A 15 13.62 -5.80 1.33
C ILE A 15 15.01 -6.03 1.95
N GLU A 16 15.55 -7.25 1.90
CA GLU A 16 16.91 -7.54 2.39
C GLU A 16 17.95 -6.67 1.71
N LYS A 17 17.94 -6.63 0.38
CA LYS A 17 18.89 -5.84 -0.41
C LYS A 17 18.87 -4.37 0.01
N ILE A 18 17.68 -3.78 0.18
CA ILE A 18 17.53 -2.39 0.60
C ILE A 18 17.95 -2.21 2.05
N ALA A 19 17.55 -3.11 2.96
CA ALA A 19 17.94 -3.05 4.36
C ALA A 19 19.45 -3.06 4.53
N LEU A 20 20.16 -3.96 3.85
CA LEU A 20 21.62 -4.04 3.87
C LEU A 20 22.27 -2.77 3.27
N SER A 21 21.75 -2.24 2.15
CA SER A 21 22.28 -1.01 1.54
C SER A 21 22.12 0.21 2.43
N ARG A 22 21.15 0.20 3.34
CA ARG A 22 20.90 1.25 4.34
C ARG A 22 21.66 1.02 5.66
N GLY A 23 22.52 0.00 5.73
CA GLY A 23 23.35 -0.30 6.91
C GLY A 23 22.62 -1.03 8.03
N HIS A 24 21.53 -1.71 7.73
CA HIS A 24 20.83 -2.58 8.68
C HIS A 24 21.39 -4.01 8.62
N GLU A 25 21.20 -4.76 9.69
CA GLU A 25 21.54 -6.18 9.80
C GLU A 25 20.29 -7.02 9.68
N VAL A 26 20.27 -7.99 8.76
CA VAL A 26 19.19 -9.00 8.71
C VAL A 26 19.62 -10.19 9.57
N VAL A 27 19.05 -10.28 10.76
CA VAL A 27 19.46 -11.28 11.80
C VAL A 27 18.73 -12.60 11.69
N CYS A 28 17.52 -12.60 11.08
CA CYS A 28 16.69 -13.80 10.95
C CYS A 28 15.85 -13.73 9.67
N LYS A 29 15.67 -14.87 9.01
CA LYS A 29 14.80 -15.04 7.84
C LYS A 29 13.90 -16.23 8.11
N ILE A 30 12.60 -15.99 8.16
CA ILE A 30 11.60 -17.00 8.47
C ILE A 30 10.71 -17.19 7.23
N ASP A 31 10.56 -18.45 6.82
CA ASP A 31 9.66 -18.86 5.75
C ASP A 31 8.94 -20.15 6.14
N ILE A 32 8.20 -20.76 5.23
CA ILE A 32 7.42 -21.98 5.46
C ILE A 32 8.28 -23.15 5.93
N ASP A 33 9.55 -23.19 5.54
CA ASP A 33 10.47 -24.29 5.82
C ASP A 33 11.11 -24.23 7.22
N ASN A 34 11.06 -23.06 7.91
CA ASN A 34 11.71 -22.86 9.19
C ASN A 34 10.86 -22.08 10.22
N PRO A 35 9.59 -22.42 10.42
CA PRO A 35 8.69 -21.70 11.34
C PRO A 35 9.13 -21.78 12.81
N GLN A 36 10.00 -22.72 13.19
CA GLN A 36 10.59 -22.82 14.53
C GLN A 36 11.53 -21.65 14.85
N ASP A 37 12.02 -20.91 13.86
CA ASP A 37 12.95 -19.80 14.06
C ASP A 37 12.30 -18.59 14.75
N PHE A 38 10.97 -18.53 14.88
CA PHE A 38 10.30 -17.57 15.76
C PHE A 38 10.72 -17.70 17.24
N ASP A 39 11.14 -18.89 17.66
CA ASP A 39 11.61 -19.10 19.03
C ASP A 39 13.12 -18.93 19.20
N SER A 40 13.85 -18.68 18.10
CA SER A 40 15.31 -18.54 18.09
C SER A 40 15.79 -17.28 18.82
N PRO A 41 16.96 -17.30 19.44
CA PRO A 41 17.58 -16.11 20.01
C PRO A 41 17.83 -15.00 18.98
N LYS A 42 18.06 -15.37 17.71
CA LYS A 42 18.26 -14.41 16.63
C LYS A 42 16.99 -13.60 16.37
N PHE A 43 15.83 -14.26 16.29
CA PHE A 43 14.55 -13.59 16.12
C PHE A 43 14.21 -12.67 17.31
N LYS A 44 14.37 -13.16 18.52
CA LYS A 44 14.11 -12.38 19.75
C LYS A 44 15.01 -11.17 19.93
N ASN A 45 16.15 -11.13 19.24
CA ASN A 45 17.09 -10.01 19.23
C ASN A 45 16.85 -9.02 18.08
N ALA A 46 15.80 -9.20 17.29
CA ALA A 46 15.42 -8.26 16.25
C ALA A 46 14.73 -7.01 16.85
N ASP A 47 15.08 -5.85 16.35
CA ASP A 47 14.42 -4.58 16.71
C ASP A 47 13.02 -4.49 16.07
N VAL A 48 12.90 -4.98 14.83
CA VAL A 48 11.65 -4.99 14.05
C VAL A 48 11.63 -6.21 13.12
N ALA A 49 10.48 -6.84 12.98
CA ALA A 49 10.20 -7.83 11.95
C ALA A 49 9.46 -7.19 10.79
N ILE A 50 9.84 -7.52 9.55
CA ILE A 50 9.12 -7.12 8.33
C ILE A 50 8.45 -8.37 7.75
N GLU A 51 7.12 -8.36 7.67
CA GLU A 51 6.27 -9.48 7.33
C GLU A 51 5.60 -9.26 5.96
N PHE A 52 5.89 -10.15 5.01
CA PHE A 52 5.27 -10.21 3.69
C PHE A 52 5.01 -11.68 3.32
N THR A 53 3.88 -12.22 3.80
CA THR A 53 3.47 -13.61 3.56
C THR A 53 2.08 -13.69 2.92
N ALA A 54 1.49 -14.88 2.92
CA ALA A 54 0.12 -15.07 2.46
C ALA A 54 -0.91 -14.55 3.49
N PRO A 55 -2.10 -14.10 3.06
CA PRO A 55 -3.17 -13.61 3.94
C PRO A 55 -3.46 -14.53 5.12
N THR A 56 -3.49 -15.84 4.86
CA THR A 56 -3.80 -16.87 5.87
C THR A 56 -2.72 -17.07 6.93
N GLN A 57 -1.51 -16.52 6.71
CA GLN A 57 -0.37 -16.67 7.63
C GLN A 57 -0.10 -15.39 8.43
N ALA A 58 -0.47 -14.24 7.89
CA ALA A 58 -0.09 -12.93 8.43
C ALA A 58 -0.50 -12.74 9.89
N TYR A 59 -1.77 -13.00 10.23
CA TYR A 59 -2.25 -12.88 11.61
C TYR A 59 -1.42 -13.74 12.57
N GLY A 60 -1.25 -15.03 12.26
CA GLY A 60 -0.48 -15.94 13.10
C GLY A 60 0.98 -15.54 13.26
N ASN A 61 1.61 -15.00 12.22
CA ASN A 61 2.98 -14.51 12.25
C ASN A 61 3.10 -13.28 13.16
N ILE A 62 2.16 -12.33 13.06
CA ILE A 62 2.13 -11.12 13.89
C ILE A 62 1.95 -11.49 15.37
N MET A 63 1.05 -12.43 15.69
CA MET A 63 0.85 -12.90 17.07
C MET A 63 2.11 -13.55 17.64
N LYS A 64 2.89 -14.28 16.83
CA LYS A 64 4.20 -14.82 17.26
C LYS A 64 5.22 -13.71 17.52
N CYS A 65 5.22 -12.62 16.71
CA CYS A 65 6.06 -11.45 16.95
C CYS A 65 5.70 -10.79 18.30
N PHE A 66 4.42 -10.55 18.56
CA PHE A 66 3.94 -9.97 19.82
C PHE A 66 4.33 -10.83 21.02
N LYS A 67 4.13 -12.15 20.94
CA LYS A 67 4.55 -13.09 22.00
C LYS A 67 6.05 -12.98 22.33
N ASN A 68 6.89 -12.67 21.35
CA ASN A 68 8.33 -12.52 21.50
C ASN A 68 8.79 -11.07 21.78
N GLY A 69 7.86 -10.11 21.89
CA GLY A 69 8.17 -8.70 22.14
C GLY A 69 8.83 -8.00 20.95
N VAL A 70 8.70 -8.56 19.72
CA VAL A 70 9.27 -8.00 18.49
C VAL A 70 8.22 -7.13 17.80
N LYS A 71 8.57 -5.88 17.49
CA LYS A 71 7.73 -4.96 16.71
C LYS A 71 7.56 -5.45 15.29
N VAL A 72 6.43 -5.15 14.65
CA VAL A 72 6.11 -5.69 13.33
C VAL A 72 5.74 -4.60 12.33
N VAL A 73 6.27 -4.72 11.12
CA VAL A 73 5.80 -4.04 9.91
C VAL A 73 5.21 -5.10 9.00
N SER A 74 3.92 -5.05 8.72
CA SER A 74 3.24 -6.04 7.86
C SER A 74 2.69 -5.39 6.59
N GLY A 75 3.06 -5.97 5.44
CA GLY A 75 2.56 -5.64 4.11
C GLY A 75 1.66 -6.72 3.51
N SER A 76 1.36 -7.76 4.26
CA SER A 76 0.38 -8.76 3.83
C SER A 76 -1.03 -8.16 3.81
N THR A 77 -1.76 -8.42 2.73
CA THR A 77 -3.13 -7.91 2.51
C THR A 77 -4.16 -9.04 2.62
N GLY A 78 -5.46 -8.69 2.64
CA GLY A 78 -6.56 -9.67 2.64
C GLY A 78 -6.79 -10.37 3.99
N TRP A 79 -6.31 -9.80 5.12
CA TRP A 79 -6.54 -10.32 6.46
C TRP A 79 -6.92 -9.23 7.48
N MET A 80 -6.47 -7.99 7.25
CA MET A 80 -6.60 -6.89 8.22
C MET A 80 -8.06 -6.45 8.45
N GLU A 81 -8.91 -6.58 7.44
CA GLU A 81 -10.31 -6.15 7.56
C GLU A 81 -11.03 -6.91 8.69
N ASP A 82 -10.78 -8.21 8.81
CA ASP A 82 -11.39 -9.06 9.85
C ASP A 82 -10.77 -8.87 11.23
N HIS A 83 -9.55 -8.31 11.31
CA HIS A 83 -8.77 -8.22 12.55
C HIS A 83 -8.40 -6.81 12.99
N ARG A 84 -8.82 -5.78 12.27
CA ARG A 84 -8.38 -4.39 12.50
C ARG A 84 -8.61 -3.89 13.91
N GLU A 85 -9.80 -4.08 14.44
CA GLU A 85 -10.14 -3.59 15.78
C GLU A 85 -9.40 -4.38 16.87
N GLU A 86 -9.23 -5.69 16.69
CA GLU A 86 -8.42 -6.52 17.57
C GLU A 86 -6.95 -6.06 17.60
N MET A 87 -6.34 -5.81 16.42
CA MET A 87 -4.97 -5.33 16.33
C MET A 87 -4.79 -3.96 16.98
N LYS A 88 -5.74 -3.05 16.82
CA LYS A 88 -5.71 -1.75 17.51
C LYS A 88 -5.76 -1.92 19.03
N GLU A 89 -6.64 -2.77 19.54
CA GLU A 89 -6.76 -3.00 20.98
C GLU A 89 -5.49 -3.66 21.55
N LEU A 90 -4.92 -4.66 20.85
CA LEU A 90 -3.66 -5.31 21.26
C LEU A 90 -2.45 -4.37 21.26
N CYS A 91 -2.52 -3.26 20.50
CA CYS A 91 -1.44 -2.27 20.44
C CYS A 91 -1.69 -1.03 21.30
N LYS A 92 -2.86 -0.89 21.93
CA LYS A 92 -3.35 0.34 22.57
C LYS A 92 -2.50 0.83 23.73
N ASP A 93 -2.01 -0.06 24.57
CA ASP A 93 -1.16 0.26 25.71
C ASP A 93 0.32 0.40 25.34
N GLY A 94 0.67 0.16 24.07
CA GLY A 94 2.04 0.22 23.58
C GLY A 94 2.92 -0.97 23.97
N SER A 95 2.36 -2.05 24.54
CA SER A 95 3.07 -3.31 24.78
C SER A 95 3.42 -4.00 23.48
N ASN A 96 2.51 -3.92 22.50
CA ASN A 96 2.74 -4.39 21.13
C ASN A 96 2.83 -3.20 20.16
N THR A 97 3.51 -3.42 19.03
CA THR A 97 3.63 -2.42 17.98
C THR A 97 3.48 -3.09 16.62
N LEU A 98 2.48 -2.62 15.88
CA LEU A 98 2.22 -3.05 14.50
C LEU A 98 2.12 -1.82 13.60
N PHE A 99 2.98 -1.77 12.58
CA PHE A 99 2.79 -0.91 11.43
C PHE A 99 2.15 -1.75 10.31
N TRP A 100 0.99 -1.35 9.83
CA TRP A 100 0.34 -2.02 8.72
C TRP A 100 0.01 -1.06 7.59
N SER A 101 0.27 -1.51 6.36
CA SER A 101 -0.20 -0.83 5.15
C SER A 101 -0.49 -1.83 4.04
N SER A 102 -1.53 -1.58 3.26
CA SER A 102 -1.80 -2.32 2.02
C SER A 102 -0.85 -1.94 0.88
N ASN A 103 -0.17 -0.78 0.98
CA ASN A 103 0.80 -0.30 0.00
C ASN A 103 1.92 0.47 0.71
N PHE A 104 3.16 0.02 0.53
CA PHE A 104 4.36 0.65 1.12
C PHE A 104 5.07 1.61 0.18
N SER A 105 4.58 1.84 -1.05
CA SER A 105 5.23 2.76 -1.98
C SER A 105 5.16 4.20 -1.46
N ILE A 106 6.31 4.78 -1.13
CA ILE A 106 6.42 6.20 -0.77
C ILE A 106 5.93 7.08 -1.92
N GLY A 107 6.21 6.68 -3.17
CA GLY A 107 5.71 7.39 -4.36
C GLY A 107 4.19 7.42 -4.41
N VAL A 108 3.52 6.29 -4.14
CA VAL A 108 2.05 6.22 -4.06
C VAL A 108 1.52 7.05 -2.89
N ALA A 109 2.17 7.02 -1.73
CA ALA A 109 1.74 7.80 -0.57
C ALA A 109 1.84 9.31 -0.82
N LEU A 110 2.94 9.77 -1.43
CA LEU A 110 3.11 11.17 -1.87
C LEU A 110 2.08 11.54 -2.93
N PHE A 111 1.89 10.68 -3.93
CA PHE A 111 0.92 10.88 -4.99
C PHE A 111 -0.51 11.00 -4.44
N SER A 112 -0.87 10.16 -3.47
CA SER A 112 -2.18 10.24 -2.78
C SER A 112 -2.37 11.57 -2.05
N LYS A 113 -1.35 12.09 -1.36
CA LYS A 113 -1.42 13.41 -0.71
C LYS A 113 -1.61 14.54 -1.74
N VAL A 114 -0.85 14.50 -2.84
CA VAL A 114 -1.00 15.49 -3.94
C VAL A 114 -2.39 15.40 -4.57
N ASN A 115 -2.88 14.18 -4.81
CA ASN A 115 -4.22 13.94 -5.35
C ASN A 115 -5.32 14.53 -4.46
N THR A 116 -5.28 14.25 -3.15
CA THR A 116 -6.26 14.76 -2.18
C THR A 116 -6.20 16.30 -2.11
N TYR A 117 -4.99 16.88 -2.12
CA TYR A 117 -4.84 18.33 -2.11
C TYR A 117 -5.34 18.98 -3.41
N LEU A 118 -5.03 18.38 -4.58
CA LEU A 118 -5.53 18.85 -5.87
C LEU A 118 -7.06 18.77 -5.92
N ALA A 119 -7.65 17.67 -5.46
CA ALA A 119 -9.11 17.52 -5.38
C ALA A 119 -9.75 18.63 -4.54
N LYS A 120 -9.15 18.98 -3.39
CA LYS A 120 -9.60 20.09 -2.54
C LYS A 120 -9.60 21.42 -3.30
N LEU A 121 -8.56 21.72 -4.07
CA LEU A 121 -8.50 22.93 -4.90
C LEU A 121 -9.59 22.89 -5.98
N MET A 122 -9.77 21.75 -6.65
CA MET A 122 -10.72 21.56 -7.73
C MET A 122 -12.19 21.58 -7.29
N ASN A 123 -12.46 21.50 -5.99
CA ASN A 123 -13.83 21.61 -5.47
C ASN A 123 -14.45 22.99 -5.79
N GLY A 124 -13.63 24.05 -5.81
CA GLY A 124 -14.06 25.40 -6.19
C GLY A 124 -14.27 25.62 -7.70
N TYR A 125 -13.94 24.64 -8.56
CA TYR A 125 -13.93 24.80 -10.02
C TYR A 125 -14.76 23.69 -10.70
N PRO A 126 -16.12 23.77 -10.66
CA PRO A 126 -17.00 22.71 -11.14
C PRO A 126 -16.95 22.46 -12.65
N MET A 127 -16.33 23.37 -13.45
CA MET A 127 -16.11 23.16 -14.87
C MET A 127 -15.09 22.06 -15.20
N TYR A 128 -14.27 21.63 -14.22
CA TYR A 128 -13.33 20.53 -14.40
C TYR A 128 -13.96 19.21 -13.96
N GLU A 129 -14.11 18.29 -14.91
CA GLU A 129 -14.55 16.93 -14.63
C GLU A 129 -13.35 16.02 -14.34
N VAL A 130 -13.46 15.18 -13.29
CA VAL A 130 -12.39 14.27 -12.91
C VAL A 130 -12.57 12.89 -13.55
N ARG A 131 -11.49 12.34 -14.08
CA ARG A 131 -11.40 10.96 -14.62
C ARG A 131 -10.16 10.30 -14.08
N MET A 132 -10.24 8.97 -13.92
CA MET A 132 -9.11 8.16 -13.51
C MET A 132 -8.88 7.00 -14.45
N SER A 133 -7.61 6.64 -14.64
CA SER A 133 -7.23 5.36 -15.26
C SER A 133 -6.09 4.70 -14.48
N GLU A 134 -6.05 3.37 -14.56
CA GLU A 134 -4.96 2.58 -14.02
C GLU A 134 -4.49 1.54 -15.03
N THR A 135 -3.18 1.32 -15.11
CA THR A 135 -2.58 0.31 -15.99
C THR A 135 -1.73 -0.64 -15.17
N HIS A 136 -1.93 -1.94 -15.35
CA HIS A 136 -1.14 -2.99 -14.71
C HIS A 136 -0.85 -4.14 -15.68
N HIS A 137 0.05 -5.02 -15.26
CA HIS A 137 0.42 -6.22 -16.01
C HIS A 137 -0.80 -7.12 -16.31
N ILE A 138 -0.68 -7.94 -17.36
CA ILE A 138 -1.76 -8.81 -17.87
C ILE A 138 -2.25 -9.87 -16.85
N HIS A 139 -1.43 -10.20 -15.84
CA HIS A 139 -1.77 -11.20 -14.81
C HIS A 139 -2.56 -10.62 -13.62
N LYS A 140 -2.86 -9.29 -13.61
CA LYS A 140 -3.63 -8.67 -12.54
C LYS A 140 -5.12 -8.94 -12.72
N LEU A 141 -5.73 -9.62 -11.74
CA LEU A 141 -7.12 -10.08 -11.80
C LEU A 141 -8.12 -9.01 -11.36
N ASP A 142 -7.79 -8.27 -10.29
CA ASP A 142 -8.65 -7.21 -9.77
C ASP A 142 -8.64 -5.96 -10.68
N ALA A 143 -9.80 -5.42 -10.94
CA ALA A 143 -10.03 -4.17 -11.66
C ALA A 143 -11.30 -3.48 -11.13
N PRO A 144 -11.21 -2.22 -10.64
CA PRO A 144 -9.99 -1.43 -10.45
C PRO A 144 -9.05 -2.00 -9.38
N SER A 145 -7.77 -1.57 -9.42
CA SER A 145 -6.79 -1.93 -8.38
C SER A 145 -7.17 -1.28 -7.03
N GLY A 146 -6.78 -1.91 -5.91
CA GLY A 146 -6.99 -1.34 -4.58
C GLY A 146 -6.40 0.07 -4.43
N THR A 147 -5.23 0.34 -5.04
CA THR A 147 -4.63 1.68 -5.06
C THR A 147 -5.50 2.68 -5.82
N ALA A 148 -6.08 2.30 -6.96
CA ALA A 148 -6.98 3.18 -7.70
C ALA A 148 -8.25 3.51 -6.90
N ILE A 149 -8.81 2.53 -6.18
CA ILE A 149 -9.95 2.75 -5.29
C ILE A 149 -9.58 3.74 -4.18
N THR A 150 -8.47 3.55 -3.48
CA THR A 150 -8.00 4.47 -2.43
C THR A 150 -7.79 5.90 -2.96
N LEU A 151 -7.23 6.04 -4.18
CA LEU A 151 -7.07 7.35 -4.81
C LEU A 151 -8.42 8.01 -5.14
N ALA A 152 -9.41 7.24 -5.62
CA ALA A 152 -10.76 7.73 -5.87
C ALA A 152 -11.47 8.16 -4.58
N GLU A 153 -11.34 7.39 -3.50
CA GLU A 153 -11.85 7.75 -2.18
C GLU A 153 -11.22 9.05 -1.66
N GLY A 154 -9.92 9.25 -1.90
CA GLY A 154 -9.22 10.50 -1.61
C GLY A 154 -9.82 11.70 -2.37
N ILE A 155 -10.19 11.53 -3.64
CA ILE A 155 -10.89 12.56 -4.44
C ILE A 155 -12.29 12.83 -3.86
N ILE A 156 -13.07 11.79 -3.62
CA ILE A 156 -14.44 11.87 -3.11
C ILE A 156 -14.48 12.61 -1.77
N SER A 157 -13.49 12.40 -0.92
CA SER A 157 -13.40 13.07 0.39
C SER A 157 -13.26 14.59 0.31
N GLN A 158 -12.94 15.16 -0.87
CA GLN A 158 -12.66 16.57 -1.09
C GLN A 158 -13.53 17.23 -2.15
N LEU A 159 -14.22 16.46 -2.99
CA LEU A 159 -15.11 16.95 -4.04
C LEU A 159 -16.57 16.74 -3.67
N ASP A 160 -17.27 17.78 -3.21
CA ASP A 160 -18.67 17.70 -2.76
C ASP A 160 -19.62 17.14 -3.84
N ARG A 161 -19.28 17.33 -5.13
CA ARG A 161 -20.05 16.83 -6.28
C ARG A 161 -19.82 15.35 -6.59
N LYS A 162 -18.86 14.68 -5.91
CA LYS A 162 -18.58 13.25 -6.08
C LYS A 162 -18.92 12.50 -4.79
N THR A 163 -19.76 11.49 -4.91
CA THR A 163 -20.29 10.72 -3.76
C THR A 163 -19.91 9.25 -3.79
N GLY A 164 -19.34 8.78 -4.91
CA GLY A 164 -18.92 7.41 -5.09
C GLY A 164 -17.89 7.27 -6.23
N TRP A 165 -17.47 6.04 -6.45
CA TRP A 165 -16.69 5.67 -7.63
C TRP A 165 -17.38 4.53 -8.39
N SER A 166 -17.16 4.46 -9.68
CA SER A 166 -17.68 3.40 -10.53
C SER A 166 -16.56 2.75 -11.33
N LYS A 167 -16.68 1.42 -11.50
CA LYS A 167 -15.83 0.67 -12.41
C LYS A 167 -16.20 1.04 -13.85
N GLY A 168 -15.25 1.60 -14.57
CA GLY A 168 -15.37 1.92 -15.99
C GLY A 168 -15.04 0.71 -16.86
N THR A 169 -14.41 0.99 -18.00
CA THR A 169 -13.96 -0.05 -18.92
C THR A 169 -12.69 -0.73 -18.48
N VAL A 170 -12.52 -2.00 -18.86
CA VAL A 170 -11.27 -2.75 -18.75
C VAL A 170 -10.81 -3.10 -20.16
N LEU A 171 -9.71 -2.48 -20.59
CA LEU A 171 -9.02 -2.84 -21.83
C LEU A 171 -8.02 -3.95 -21.53
N ASN A 172 -8.28 -5.13 -22.08
CA ASN A 172 -7.42 -6.31 -21.92
C ASN A 172 -6.28 -6.30 -22.97
N ALA A 173 -5.22 -7.08 -22.72
CA ALA A 173 -4.05 -7.17 -23.60
C ALA A 173 -4.37 -7.72 -25.01
N ASP A 174 -5.43 -8.49 -25.16
CA ASP A 174 -5.93 -9.02 -26.44
C ASP A 174 -6.78 -7.99 -27.22
N GLY A 175 -6.91 -6.76 -26.71
CA GLY A 175 -7.72 -5.69 -27.30
C GLY A 175 -9.21 -5.77 -26.96
N THR A 176 -9.66 -6.77 -26.20
CA THR A 176 -11.05 -6.83 -25.78
C THR A 176 -11.34 -5.77 -24.73
N VAL A 177 -12.52 -5.17 -24.80
CA VAL A 177 -12.99 -4.18 -23.82
C VAL A 177 -14.20 -4.75 -23.10
N THR A 178 -14.13 -4.76 -21.78
CA THR A 178 -15.23 -5.17 -20.88
C THR A 178 -15.61 -4.04 -19.94
N GLY A 179 -16.68 -4.17 -19.19
CA GLY A 179 -17.17 -3.12 -18.28
C GLY A 179 -18.14 -2.16 -18.96
N SER A 180 -18.42 -1.03 -18.32
CA SER A 180 -19.42 -0.07 -18.77
C SER A 180 -18.80 1.28 -19.09
N THR A 181 -19.34 1.94 -20.13
CA THR A 181 -19.10 3.36 -20.38
C THR A 181 -20.09 4.25 -19.65
N GLU A 182 -21.17 3.68 -19.12
CA GLU A 182 -22.16 4.39 -18.35
C GLU A 182 -21.70 4.53 -16.90
N TYR A 183 -21.85 5.72 -16.34
CA TYR A 183 -21.56 6.03 -14.96
C TYR A 183 -22.40 7.21 -14.48
N LEU A 184 -22.59 7.31 -13.17
CA LEU A 184 -23.30 8.44 -12.58
C LEU A 184 -22.39 9.68 -12.61
N PRO A 185 -22.90 10.87 -12.93
CA PRO A 185 -22.11 12.12 -12.86
C PRO A 185 -21.51 12.38 -11.46
N SER A 186 -22.15 11.82 -10.42
CA SER A 186 -21.67 11.88 -9.03
C SER A 186 -20.55 10.89 -8.71
N ASP A 187 -20.19 10.02 -9.64
CA ASP A 187 -19.11 9.04 -9.44
C ASP A 187 -17.79 9.51 -10.05
N VAL A 188 -16.69 9.08 -9.42
CA VAL A 188 -15.37 9.08 -10.03
C VAL A 188 -15.23 7.80 -10.84
N ARG A 189 -15.22 7.91 -12.16
CA ARG A 189 -15.03 6.76 -13.05
C ARG A 189 -13.57 6.33 -13.08
N ILE A 190 -13.32 5.02 -12.96
CA ILE A 190 -12.00 4.41 -13.01
C ILE A 190 -11.93 3.43 -14.17
N ASP A 191 -11.18 3.75 -15.21
CA ASP A 191 -10.89 2.85 -16.31
C ASP A 191 -9.62 2.04 -16.01
N SER A 192 -9.58 0.77 -16.42
CA SER A 192 -8.47 -0.14 -16.18
C SER A 192 -7.87 -0.62 -17.50
N ILE A 193 -6.53 -0.72 -17.55
CA ILE A 193 -5.79 -1.24 -18.70
C ILE A 193 -4.90 -2.38 -18.23
N ARG A 194 -4.83 -3.46 -19.02
CA ARG A 194 -3.96 -4.61 -18.77
C ARG A 194 -2.97 -4.73 -19.92
N GLU A 195 -1.70 -4.42 -19.64
CA GLU A 195 -0.66 -4.31 -20.68
C GLU A 195 0.69 -4.81 -20.18
N GLY A 196 1.31 -5.73 -20.91
CA GLY A 196 2.66 -6.21 -20.69
C GLY A 196 2.93 -6.65 -19.24
N GLU A 197 4.09 -6.21 -18.72
CA GLU A 197 4.54 -6.47 -17.34
C GLU A 197 4.57 -5.18 -16.50
N ILE A 198 3.72 -4.20 -16.82
CA ILE A 198 3.64 -2.92 -16.12
C ILE A 198 3.32 -3.13 -14.65
N ALA A 199 4.18 -2.63 -13.75
CA ALA A 199 4.03 -2.78 -12.32
C ALA A 199 2.84 -1.98 -11.76
N GLY A 200 2.55 -0.82 -12.35
CA GLY A 200 1.39 0.00 -12.03
C GLY A 200 1.56 1.45 -12.47
N ILE A 201 0.57 1.96 -13.20
CA ILE A 201 0.44 3.39 -13.54
C ILE A 201 -0.92 3.84 -13.02
N HIS A 202 -0.97 5.01 -12.40
CA HIS A 202 -2.22 5.65 -11.99
C HIS A 202 -2.24 7.06 -12.53
N GLU A 203 -3.27 7.39 -13.29
CA GLU A 203 -3.46 8.70 -13.88
C GLU A 203 -4.76 9.32 -13.38
N ILE A 204 -4.68 10.60 -12.99
CA ILE A 204 -5.84 11.38 -12.58
C ILE A 204 -5.85 12.65 -13.43
N THR A 205 -6.95 12.89 -14.12
CA THR A 205 -7.12 14.02 -15.04
C THR A 205 -8.34 14.82 -14.62
N TYR A 206 -8.16 16.11 -14.44
CA TYR A 206 -9.21 17.11 -14.33
C TYR A 206 -9.31 17.83 -15.65
N ASP A 207 -10.43 17.70 -16.36
CA ASP A 207 -10.63 18.11 -17.74
C ASP A 207 -11.74 19.16 -17.85
N SER A 208 -11.48 20.24 -18.59
CA SER A 208 -12.43 21.31 -18.90
C SER A 208 -12.48 21.58 -20.39
N SER A 209 -13.35 22.49 -20.83
CA SER A 209 -13.38 22.93 -22.23
C SER A 209 -12.16 23.76 -22.67
N ALA A 210 -11.39 24.28 -21.72
CA ALA A 210 -10.25 25.16 -22.00
C ALA A 210 -8.91 24.43 -21.94
N ASP A 211 -8.75 23.54 -20.95
CA ASP A 211 -7.50 22.84 -20.66
C ASP A 211 -7.74 21.63 -19.77
N PHE A 212 -6.70 20.87 -19.48
CA PHE A 212 -6.73 19.81 -18.49
C PHE A 212 -5.50 19.84 -17.58
N ILE A 213 -5.67 19.37 -16.34
CA ILE A 213 -4.59 19.10 -15.40
C ILE A 213 -4.50 17.60 -15.19
N LYS A 214 -3.32 17.03 -15.43
CA LYS A 214 -3.08 15.60 -15.26
C LYS A 214 -1.93 15.37 -14.29
N ILE A 215 -2.13 14.47 -13.32
CA ILE A 215 -1.07 13.92 -12.47
C ILE A 215 -0.93 12.42 -12.74
N ILE A 216 0.30 11.92 -12.70
CA ILE A 216 0.63 10.54 -13.04
C ILE A 216 1.63 9.99 -12.03
N HIS A 217 1.33 8.80 -11.50
CA HIS A 217 2.31 7.97 -10.80
C HIS A 217 2.61 6.73 -11.64
N PHE A 218 3.89 6.48 -11.91
CA PHE A 218 4.39 5.32 -12.64
C PHE A 218 5.38 4.52 -11.78
N ALA A 219 4.97 3.33 -11.35
CA ALA A 219 5.85 2.39 -10.66
C ALA A 219 6.73 1.65 -11.68
N LYS A 220 8.04 1.88 -11.66
CA LYS A 220 9.00 1.21 -12.56
C LYS A 220 9.18 -0.26 -12.19
N ASP A 221 9.21 -0.55 -10.90
CA ASP A 221 9.38 -1.89 -10.33
C ASP A 221 8.89 -1.94 -8.87
N ARG A 222 9.20 -3.04 -8.16
CA ARG A 222 8.81 -3.25 -6.76
C ARG A 222 9.77 -2.65 -5.73
N SER A 223 10.89 -2.06 -6.15
CA SER A 223 11.90 -1.50 -5.23
C SER A 223 11.31 -0.38 -4.37
N GLY A 224 10.38 0.41 -4.92
CA GLY A 224 9.66 1.44 -4.16
C GLY A 224 8.84 0.89 -2.98
N LEU A 225 8.23 -0.30 -3.14
CA LEU A 225 7.51 -0.99 -2.06
C LEU A 225 8.48 -1.49 -0.98
N ALA A 226 9.61 -2.11 -1.40
CA ALA A 226 10.62 -2.62 -0.49
C ALA A 226 11.31 -1.50 0.29
N LEU A 227 11.62 -0.38 -0.37
CA LEU A 227 12.15 0.82 0.30
C LEU A 227 11.19 1.33 1.36
N GLY A 228 9.91 1.47 1.02
CA GLY A 228 8.90 1.93 1.97
C GLY A 228 8.74 0.99 3.16
N ALA A 229 8.84 -0.32 2.97
CA ALA A 229 8.81 -1.29 4.08
C ALA A 229 10.01 -1.13 5.03
N VAL A 230 11.19 -0.85 4.51
CA VAL A 230 12.40 -0.59 5.32
C VAL A 230 12.27 0.76 6.05
N LEU A 231 11.79 1.81 5.39
CA LEU A 231 11.53 3.11 6.02
C LEU A 231 10.46 3.02 7.12
N ALA A 232 9.41 2.23 6.90
CA ALA A 232 8.41 1.94 7.92
C ALA A 232 9.02 1.19 9.11
N ALA A 233 9.96 0.27 8.89
CA ALA A 233 10.67 -0.42 9.97
C ALA A 233 11.57 0.55 10.77
N GLU A 234 12.30 1.44 10.10
CA GLU A 234 13.08 2.49 10.74
C GLU A 234 12.21 3.40 11.63
N TYR A 235 11.05 3.81 11.11
CA TYR A 235 10.08 4.60 11.85
C TYR A 235 9.53 3.84 13.06
N THR A 236 9.13 2.57 12.84
CA THR A 236 8.51 1.71 13.87
C THR A 236 9.45 1.39 15.02
N ALA A 237 10.76 1.30 14.76
CA ALA A 237 11.76 1.00 15.80
C ALA A 237 11.67 1.96 16.99
N GLY A 238 11.42 3.25 16.75
CA GLY A 238 11.28 4.29 17.79
C GLY A 238 9.84 4.54 18.28
N LYS A 239 8.83 3.80 17.78
CA LYS A 239 7.41 4.07 18.06
C LYS A 239 6.74 2.93 18.79
N LYS A 240 5.49 3.17 19.24
CA LYS A 240 4.62 2.19 19.89
C LYS A 240 3.20 2.33 19.37
N GLY A 241 2.44 1.23 19.40
CA GLY A 241 1.03 1.21 19.07
C GLY A 241 0.73 0.71 17.66
N PHE A 242 -0.49 0.98 17.19
CA PHE A 242 -0.92 0.67 15.84
C PHE A 242 -0.60 1.85 14.92
N LEU A 243 0.26 1.61 13.93
CA LEU A 243 0.83 2.62 13.03
C LEU A 243 0.46 2.34 11.58
N CYS A 244 0.44 3.37 10.75
CA CYS A 244 0.13 3.26 9.33
C CYS A 244 1.01 4.19 8.47
N MET A 245 0.81 4.16 7.16
CA MET A 245 1.59 4.97 6.22
C MET A 245 1.41 6.48 6.46
N ASP A 246 0.22 6.92 6.89
CA ASP A 246 -0.01 8.34 7.18
C ASP A 246 0.84 8.83 8.36
N ASP A 247 1.03 7.99 9.39
CA ASP A 247 1.90 8.34 10.53
C ASP A 247 3.35 8.54 10.07
N LEU A 248 3.85 7.63 9.22
CA LEU A 248 5.19 7.76 8.63
C LEU A 248 5.30 9.04 7.80
N MET A 249 4.35 9.26 6.88
CA MET A 249 4.39 10.42 5.98
C MET A 249 4.28 11.75 6.70
N ASN A 250 3.53 11.82 7.80
CA ASN A 250 3.42 13.03 8.63
C ASN A 250 4.68 13.29 9.46
N SER A 251 5.51 12.27 9.70
CA SER A 251 6.80 12.45 10.39
C SER A 251 7.91 12.96 9.48
N LEU A 252 7.72 12.91 8.16
CA LEU A 252 8.71 13.34 7.14
C LEU A 252 8.42 14.74 6.59
N SER A 253 7.31 15.37 6.99
CA SER A 253 6.85 16.71 6.53
C SER A 253 7.22 17.83 7.49
#